data_27255493c58c237b8626d4595cbdca86
#
_entry.id   27255493c58c237b8626d4595cbdca86
#
_cell.length_a   1.000
_cell.length_b   1.000
_cell.length_c   1.000
_cell.angle_alpha   90.00
_cell.angle_beta   90.00
_cell.angle_gamma   90.00
#
_symmetry.space_group_name_H-M   'P 1'
#
loop_
_entity.id
_entity.type
_entity.pdbx_description
1 polymer ?
#
loop_
_entity_poly.entity_id
_entity_poly.type
_entity_poly.pdbx_seq_one_letter_code
_entity_poly.pdbx_strand_id
1 'polypeptide(L)' 'MTPEEYIEKLKEVQRTLDSVKEDLDRAIDRMQRRIETGYESMEQQSRLAALAGREYIKLADSSIYEAATAKIEY' A
#
# COMPACT_ATOMS: atom_id res chain seq x y z
N MET A 1 -16.88 10.91 16.44
CA MET A 1 -15.79 11.42 15.56
C MET A 1 -16.22 12.74 14.94
N THR A 2 -15.37 13.74 14.99
CA THR A 2 -15.64 15.01 14.32
C THR A 2 -15.34 14.94 12.83
N PRO A 3 -15.89 15.85 12.00
CA PRO A 3 -15.53 15.88 10.57
C PRO A 3 -14.03 16.02 10.32
N GLU A 4 -13.32 16.78 11.12
CA GLU A 4 -11.87 16.97 11.02
C GLU A 4 -11.11 15.68 11.31
N GLU A 5 -11.52 14.93 12.33
CA GLU A 5 -10.93 13.64 12.66
C GLU A 5 -11.20 12.62 11.54
N TYR A 6 -12.38 12.67 10.95
CA TYR A 6 -12.73 11.82 9.82
C TYR A 6 -11.82 12.08 8.60
N ILE A 7 -11.56 13.35 8.31
CA ILE A 7 -10.64 13.74 7.23
C ILE A 7 -9.23 13.19 7.49
N GLU A 8 -8.73 13.31 8.72
CA GLU A 8 -7.41 12.76 9.08
C GLU A 8 -7.35 11.25 8.90
N LYS A 9 -8.43 10.55 9.24
CA LYS A 9 -8.51 9.10 9.05
C LYS A 9 -8.45 8.73 7.55
N LEU A 10 -9.13 9.48 6.70
CA LEU A 10 -9.06 9.28 5.26
C LEU A 10 -7.66 9.54 4.71
N LYS A 11 -6.97 10.55 5.22
CA LYS A 11 -5.59 10.84 4.84
C LYS A 11 -4.62 9.72 5.24
N GLU A 12 -4.84 9.07 6.37
CA GLU A 12 -4.05 7.90 6.79
C GLU A 12 -4.19 6.74 5.79
N VAL A 13 -5.42 6.50 5.33
CA VAL A 13 -5.67 5.50 4.28
C VAL A 13 -4.91 5.85 3.01
N GLN A 14 -4.95 7.11 2.58
CA GLN A 14 -4.20 7.57 1.41
C GLN A 14 -2.70 7.31 1.56
N ARG A 15 -2.12 7.62 2.72
CA ARG A 15 -0.69 7.36 2.99
C ARG A 15 -0.35 5.87 2.88
N THR A 16 -1.23 5.01 3.38
CA THR A 16 -1.05 3.55 3.27
C THR A 16 -1.08 3.10 1.82
N LEU A 17 -2.01 3.64 1.02
CA LEU A 17 -2.08 3.33 -0.41
C LEU A 17 -0.87 3.85 -1.19
N ASP A 18 -0.31 5.00 -0.81
CA ASP A 18 0.93 5.50 -1.40
C ASP A 18 2.10 4.54 -1.14
N SER A 19 2.16 3.95 0.06
CA SER A 19 3.16 2.91 0.38
C SER A 19 3.00 1.68 -0.50
N VAL A 20 1.77 1.24 -0.76
CA VAL A 20 1.48 0.13 -1.69
C VAL A 20 2.01 0.47 -3.09
N LYS A 21 1.76 1.68 -3.57
CA LYS A 21 2.24 2.13 -4.87
C LYS A 21 3.76 2.07 -4.97
N GLU A 22 4.46 2.54 -3.95
CA GLU A 22 5.92 2.48 -3.89
C GLU A 22 6.44 1.04 -3.94
N ASP A 23 5.81 0.12 -3.21
CA ASP A 23 6.19 -1.28 -3.22
C ASP A 23 5.98 -1.92 -4.59
N LEU A 24 4.88 -1.58 -5.27
CA LEU A 24 4.62 -2.06 -6.63
C LEU A 24 5.61 -1.47 -7.63
N ASP A 25 5.97 -0.20 -7.50
CA ASP A 25 6.99 0.42 -8.34
C ASP A 25 8.35 -0.29 -8.18
N ARG A 26 8.71 -0.65 -6.96
CA ARG A 26 9.92 -1.44 -6.69
C ARG A 26 9.84 -2.82 -7.31
N ALA A 27 8.68 -3.48 -7.22
CA ALA A 27 8.51 -4.81 -7.82
C ALA A 27 8.72 -4.75 -9.33
N ILE A 28 8.14 -3.76 -9.99
CA ILE A 28 8.29 -3.55 -11.43
C ILE A 28 9.76 -3.30 -11.77
N ASP A 29 10.42 -2.40 -11.05
CA ASP A 29 11.82 -2.07 -11.27
C ASP A 29 12.73 -3.32 -11.14
N ARG A 30 12.52 -4.14 -10.11
CA ARG A 30 13.29 -5.36 -9.90
C ARG A 30 13.07 -6.38 -11.01
N MET A 31 11.83 -6.52 -11.49
CA MET A 31 11.54 -7.44 -12.59
C MET A 31 12.15 -6.96 -13.91
N GLN A 32 12.12 -5.66 -14.18
CA GLN A 32 12.78 -5.07 -15.34
C GLN A 32 14.28 -5.34 -15.30
N ARG A 33 14.92 -5.19 -14.14
CA ARG A 33 16.33 -5.51 -13.96
C ARG A 33 16.62 -7.00 -14.15
N ARG A 34 15.68 -7.88 -13.75
CA ARG A 34 15.79 -9.32 -13.99
C ARG A 34 15.87 -9.61 -15.50
N ILE A 35 15.03 -8.95 -16.29
CA ILE A 35 15.02 -9.10 -17.75
C ILE A 35 16.32 -8.60 -18.36
N GLU A 36 16.82 -7.44 -17.91
CA GLU A 36 18.03 -6.83 -18.45
C GLU A 36 19.31 -7.57 -18.07
N THR A 37 19.44 -8.02 -16.83
CA THR A 37 20.67 -8.58 -16.28
C THR A 37 20.71 -10.10 -16.24
N GLY A 38 19.53 -10.75 -16.27
CA GLY A 38 19.41 -12.20 -16.13
C GLY A 38 19.58 -12.71 -14.70
N TYR A 39 19.70 -11.86 -13.68
CA TYR A 39 19.86 -12.29 -12.30
C TYR A 39 18.55 -12.74 -11.68
N GLU A 40 18.46 -14.02 -11.33
CA GLU A 40 17.27 -14.61 -10.69
C GLU A 40 16.93 -13.97 -9.34
N SER A 41 17.95 -13.45 -8.64
CA SER A 41 17.72 -12.75 -7.36
C SER A 41 16.82 -11.53 -7.52
N MET A 42 16.81 -10.87 -8.68
CA MET A 42 15.93 -9.74 -8.95
C MET A 42 14.45 -10.17 -9.00
N GLU A 43 14.16 -11.36 -9.53
CA GLU A 43 12.82 -11.91 -9.52
C GLU A 43 12.32 -12.13 -8.09
N GLN A 44 13.14 -12.71 -7.24
CA GLN A 44 12.79 -12.92 -5.83
C GLN A 44 12.57 -11.59 -5.11
N GLN A 45 13.42 -10.60 -5.33
CA GLN A 45 13.25 -9.27 -4.77
C GLN A 45 11.95 -8.60 -5.25
N SER A 46 11.59 -8.78 -6.52
CA SER A 46 10.31 -8.31 -7.05
C SER A 46 9.13 -8.93 -6.31
N ARG A 47 9.15 -10.24 -6.10
CA ARG A 47 8.09 -10.95 -5.38
C ARG A 47 7.98 -10.49 -3.93
N LEU A 48 9.10 -10.26 -3.25
CA LEU A 48 9.11 -9.76 -1.88
C LEU A 48 8.53 -8.34 -1.79
N ALA A 49 8.84 -7.47 -2.75
CA ALA A 49 8.28 -6.13 -2.79
C ALA A 49 6.76 -6.16 -3.01
N ALA A 50 6.27 -7.04 -3.89
CA ALA A 50 4.84 -7.21 -4.11
C ALA A 50 4.11 -7.73 -2.87
N LEU A 51 4.74 -8.66 -2.12
CA LEU A 51 4.18 -9.17 -0.86
C LEU A 51 4.11 -8.09 0.21
N ALA A 52 5.09 -7.19 0.28
CA ALA A 52 5.05 -6.05 1.19
C ALA A 52 3.84 -5.15 0.88
N GLY A 53 3.59 -4.88 -0.40
CA GLY A 53 2.41 -4.13 -0.83
C GLY A 53 1.11 -4.81 -0.43
N ARG A 54 1.05 -6.14 -0.51
CA ARG A 54 -0.13 -6.91 -0.10
C ARG A 54 -0.46 -6.72 1.39
N GLU A 55 0.55 -6.67 2.26
CA GLU A 55 0.33 -6.44 3.68
C GLU A 55 -0.26 -5.04 3.93
N TYR A 56 0.22 -4.01 3.21
CA TYR A 56 -0.37 -2.68 3.28
C TYR A 56 -1.81 -2.63 2.78
N ILE A 57 -2.16 -3.43 1.77
CA ILE A 57 -3.55 -3.52 1.29
C ILE A 57 -4.48 -4.05 2.38
N LYS A 58 -4.05 -5.05 3.15
CA LYS A 58 -4.82 -5.57 4.28
C LYS A 58 -5.07 -4.49 5.34
N LEU A 59 -4.03 -3.70 5.66
CA LEU A 59 -4.17 -2.60 6.61
C LEU A 59 -5.10 -1.51 6.08
N ALA A 60 -4.97 -1.17 4.80
CA ALA A 60 -5.84 -0.18 4.16
C ALA A 60 -7.31 -0.63 4.16
N ASP A 61 -7.57 -1.91 3.90
CA ASP A 61 -8.93 -2.47 3.93
C ASP A 61 -9.58 -2.29 5.29
N SER A 62 -8.88 -2.63 6.37
CA SER A 62 -9.36 -2.43 7.74
C SER A 62 -9.63 -0.94 8.03
N SER A 63 -8.74 -0.06 7.63
CA SER A 63 -8.87 1.38 7.85
C SER A 63 -10.02 1.98 7.05
N ILE A 64 -10.23 1.52 5.82
CA ILE A 64 -11.37 1.93 4.99
C ILE A 64 -12.68 1.50 5.63
N TYR A 65 -12.75 0.27 6.11
CA TYR A 65 -13.93 -0.24 6.80
C TYR A 65 -14.27 0.60 8.03
N GLU A 66 -13.28 0.90 8.86
CA GLU A 66 -13.46 1.75 10.03
C GLU A 66 -13.97 3.14 9.65
N ALA A 67 -13.38 3.74 8.62
CA ALA A 67 -13.82 5.06 8.15
C ALA A 67 -15.26 5.02 7.60
N ALA A 68 -15.60 3.98 6.83
CA ALA A 68 -16.95 3.85 6.24
C ALA A 68 -18.04 3.64 7.28
N THR A 69 -17.70 3.06 8.45
CA THR A 69 -18.67 2.76 9.50
C THR A 69 -18.62 3.73 10.68
N ALA A 70 -17.67 4.68 10.67
CA ALA A 70 -17.52 5.65 11.74
C ALA A 70 -18.70 6.62 11.80
N LYS A 71 -19.17 6.91 13.02
CA LYS A 71 -20.19 7.93 13.22
C LYS A 71 -19.53 9.30 13.28
N ILE A 72 -20.04 10.22 12.47
CA ILE A 72 -19.54 11.60 12.43
C ILE A 72 -20.49 12.46 13.25
N GLU A 73 -19.96 13.19 14.22
CA GLU A 73 -20.70 14.10 15.06
C GLU A 73 -20.48 15.53 14.55
N TYR A 74 -21.60 16.20 14.26
CA TYR A 74 -21.58 17.58 13.78
C TYR A 74 -21.86 18.57 14.89
#